data_cbdcc46376a01c7fc98701714a4276d0
#
_entry.id   cbdcc46376a01c7fc98701714a4276d0
#
_cell.length_a   1.000
_cell.length_b   1.000
_cell.length_c   1.000
_cell.angle_alpha   90.00
_cell.angle_beta   90.00
_cell.angle_gamma   90.00
#
_symmetry.space_group_name_H-M   'P 1'
#
loop_
_entity.id
_entity.type
_entity.pdbx_description
1 polymer ?
#
loop_
_entity_poly.entity_id
_entity_poly.type
_entity_poly.pdbx_seq_one_letter_code
_entity_poly.pdbx_strand_id
1 'polypeptide(L)'
;MGLLNAERFRNPYGAPAIHVSSEASEAVLSAAAGAKRARVVSESRSVRTSARNVVVSIRGSRRSSARVVVMTPRSSWWQSTAERGGGLVCWLETLRALVAAPPACDVIFTANSGHELGHLGLDDFMARIPGWERPVSDGGATWVHFGANIGATDGMLSLQSASADLRQLIETELAHAGQALGVVAPKTLVPTGETRDVHRAGGRYVTLVGSNLLFHLPDDRWPRAADADDHFRSASRVCRWLLSRSRL
;
A
#
# COMPACT_ATOMS: atom_id res chain seq x y z
N MET A 1 -13.56 4.65 16.39
CA MET A 1 -14.28 4.58 15.11
C MET A 1 -13.28 4.75 13.99
N GLY A 2 -13.24 3.82 13.03
CA GLY A 2 -12.36 3.88 11.87
C GLY A 2 -12.88 4.89 10.85
N LEU A 3 -11.98 5.33 9.98
CA LEU A 3 -12.32 6.19 8.84
C LEU A 3 -12.25 5.38 7.54
N LEU A 4 -13.03 5.78 6.55
CA LEU A 4 -13.00 5.17 5.21
C LEU A 4 -12.23 6.07 4.26
N ASN A 5 -11.46 5.45 3.34
CA ASN A 5 -10.79 6.16 2.27
C ASN A 5 -11.79 6.65 1.23
N ALA A 6 -11.55 7.83 0.68
CA ALA A 6 -12.35 8.38 -0.40
C ALA A 6 -11.82 7.90 -1.76
N GLU A 7 -12.68 7.35 -2.60
CA GLU A 7 -12.29 6.97 -3.96
C GLU A 7 -12.23 8.16 -4.91
N ARG A 8 -13.00 9.22 -4.61
CA ARG A 8 -13.02 10.48 -5.36
C ARG A 8 -12.97 11.63 -4.39
N PHE A 9 -11.86 12.34 -4.37
CA PHE A 9 -11.61 13.39 -3.39
C PHE A 9 -12.71 14.47 -3.30
N ARG A 10 -13.28 14.89 -4.42
CA ARG A 10 -14.27 15.98 -4.44
C ARG A 10 -15.71 15.53 -4.27
N ASN A 11 -16.00 14.26 -4.49
CA ASN A 11 -17.34 13.69 -4.36
C ASN A 11 -17.24 12.19 -4.06
N PRO A 12 -16.80 11.84 -2.85
CA PRO A 12 -16.43 10.45 -2.53
C PRO A 12 -17.62 9.47 -2.56
N TYR A 13 -18.80 9.90 -2.20
CA TYR A 13 -19.96 9.01 -2.02
C TYR A 13 -21.19 9.40 -2.83
N GLY A 14 -21.16 10.52 -3.56
CA GLY A 14 -22.27 11.02 -4.36
C GLY A 14 -23.44 11.58 -3.57
N ALA A 15 -23.64 11.17 -2.33
CA ALA A 15 -24.65 11.64 -1.40
C ALA A 15 -24.02 11.99 -0.05
N PRO A 16 -24.65 12.85 0.77
CA PRO A 16 -24.23 13.08 2.13
C PRO A 16 -24.16 11.76 2.90
N ALA A 17 -23.00 11.46 3.47
CA ALA A 17 -22.75 10.23 4.20
C ALA A 17 -22.08 10.52 5.54
N ILE A 18 -22.42 9.74 6.56
CA ILE A 18 -21.79 9.77 7.86
C ILE A 18 -21.45 8.36 8.29
N HIS A 19 -20.26 8.19 8.84
CA HIS A 19 -19.82 6.92 9.40
C HIS A 19 -20.20 6.90 10.89
N VAL A 20 -20.97 5.91 11.29
CA VAL A 20 -21.37 5.70 12.70
C VAL A 20 -20.63 4.49 13.27
N SER A 21 -20.46 4.43 14.60
CA SER A 21 -19.87 3.26 15.25
C SER A 21 -20.79 2.03 15.11
N SER A 22 -20.19 0.85 15.11
CA SER A 22 -20.94 -0.41 15.07
C SER A 22 -21.88 -0.59 16.26
N GLU A 23 -21.60 0.04 17.40
CA GLU A 23 -22.46 0.08 18.58
C GLU A 23 -23.80 0.77 18.33
N ALA A 24 -23.84 1.75 17.39
CA ALA A 24 -25.05 2.43 16.98
C ALA A 24 -25.81 1.72 15.86
N SER A 25 -25.30 0.61 15.32
CA SER A 25 -25.82 -0.03 14.10
C SER A 25 -27.27 -0.48 14.27
N GLU A 26 -27.64 -1.13 15.37
CA GLU A 26 -28.98 -1.60 15.63
C GLU A 26 -30.01 -0.45 15.67
N ALA A 27 -29.68 0.62 16.37
CA ALA A 27 -30.53 1.81 16.46
C ALA A 27 -30.75 2.46 15.09
N VAL A 28 -29.67 2.59 14.30
CA VAL A 28 -29.73 3.19 12.96
C VAL A 28 -30.53 2.31 12.00
N LEU A 29 -30.27 1.00 11.98
CA LEU A 29 -30.97 0.05 11.12
C LEU A 29 -32.46 -0.05 11.47
N SER A 30 -32.80 -0.09 12.75
CA SER A 30 -34.19 -0.08 13.22
C SER A 30 -34.93 1.20 12.84
N ALA A 31 -34.27 2.35 12.97
CA ALA A 31 -34.84 3.63 12.55
C ALA A 31 -35.07 3.66 11.02
N ALA A 32 -34.13 3.13 10.24
CA ALA A 32 -34.26 3.04 8.79
C ALA A 32 -35.40 2.09 8.36
N ALA A 33 -35.47 0.92 8.98
CA ALA A 33 -36.58 -0.03 8.74
C ALA A 33 -37.94 0.57 9.06
N GLY A 34 -38.02 1.41 10.09
CA GLY A 34 -39.24 2.18 10.46
C GLY A 34 -39.48 3.43 9.60
N ALA A 35 -38.72 3.64 8.52
CA ALA A 35 -38.76 4.81 7.64
C ALA A 35 -38.69 6.16 8.40
N LYS A 36 -37.95 6.19 9.52
CA LYS A 36 -37.77 7.42 10.29
C LYS A 36 -36.84 8.38 9.55
N ARG A 37 -37.16 9.66 9.63
CA ARG A 37 -36.31 10.70 9.05
C ARG A 37 -35.07 10.92 9.91
N ALA A 38 -33.93 11.04 9.23
CA ALA A 38 -32.66 11.42 9.85
C ALA A 38 -32.21 12.81 9.36
N ARG A 39 -31.49 13.52 10.19
CA ARG A 39 -30.82 14.77 9.82
C ARG A 39 -29.33 14.60 9.98
N VAL A 40 -28.60 14.79 8.91
CA VAL A 40 -27.12 14.86 8.93
C VAL A 40 -26.74 16.35 8.93
N VAL A 41 -25.89 16.74 9.90
CA VAL A 41 -25.29 18.08 9.94
C VAL A 41 -23.80 17.89 9.88
N SER A 42 -23.15 18.46 8.87
CA SER A 42 -21.70 18.45 8.69
C SER A 42 -21.24 19.86 8.36
N GLU A 43 -20.36 20.38 9.20
CA GLU A 43 -19.68 21.66 8.94
C GLU A 43 -18.26 21.35 8.48
N SER A 44 -17.95 21.72 7.26
CA SER A 44 -16.61 21.50 6.70
C SER A 44 -16.18 22.70 5.86
N ARG A 45 -14.88 22.92 5.83
CA ARG A 45 -14.27 23.96 5.01
C ARG A 45 -13.16 23.34 4.15
N SER A 46 -13.28 23.45 2.84
CA SER A 46 -12.18 23.12 1.94
C SER A 46 -11.10 24.18 2.00
N VAL A 47 -9.88 23.76 2.27
CA VAL A 47 -8.71 24.63 2.28
C VAL A 47 -7.72 24.15 1.22
N ARG A 48 -7.09 25.10 0.51
CA ARG A 48 -6.03 24.77 -0.42
C ARG A 48 -4.80 24.37 0.38
N THR A 49 -4.28 23.18 0.11
CA THR A 49 -3.08 22.66 0.75
C THR A 49 -2.21 21.92 -0.26
N SER A 50 -1.01 21.53 0.13
CA SER A 50 -0.11 20.71 -0.67
C SER A 50 0.49 19.60 0.15
N ALA A 51 0.68 18.45 -0.47
CA ALA A 51 1.46 17.34 0.06
C ALA A 51 2.57 16.99 -0.93
N ARG A 52 3.56 16.21 -0.51
CA ARG A 52 4.70 15.84 -1.34
C ARG A 52 4.88 14.34 -1.35
N ASN A 53 5.16 13.78 -2.51
CA ASN A 53 5.74 12.44 -2.62
C ASN A 53 7.24 12.51 -2.33
N VAL A 54 7.80 11.41 -1.86
CA VAL A 54 9.25 11.22 -1.82
C VAL A 54 9.62 10.28 -2.97
N VAL A 55 10.47 10.75 -3.88
CA VAL A 55 10.89 9.97 -5.05
C VAL A 55 12.39 9.89 -5.10
N VAL A 56 12.93 8.68 -5.29
CA VAL A 56 14.38 8.41 -5.43
C VAL A 56 14.58 7.51 -6.64
N SER A 57 15.57 7.83 -7.48
CA SER A 57 15.94 7.01 -8.63
C SER A 57 17.32 6.41 -8.42
N ILE A 58 17.45 5.10 -8.65
CA ILE A 58 18.72 4.39 -8.68
C ILE A 58 18.92 3.92 -10.11
N ARG A 59 20.03 4.34 -10.71
CA ARG A 59 20.40 3.89 -12.05
C ARG A 59 20.96 2.48 -12.00
N GLY A 60 20.50 1.62 -12.89
CA GLY A 60 21.01 0.27 -13.07
C GLY A 60 22.47 0.24 -13.53
N SER A 61 23.19 -0.78 -13.12
CA SER A 61 24.59 -1.03 -13.52
C SER A 61 24.75 -1.51 -14.95
N ARG A 62 23.66 -1.95 -15.58
CA ARG A 62 23.62 -2.45 -16.97
C ARG A 62 22.62 -1.65 -17.79
N ARG A 63 22.82 -1.59 -19.12
CA ARG A 63 21.78 -1.15 -20.04
C ARG A 63 20.73 -2.26 -20.14
N SER A 64 19.62 -2.08 -19.42
CA SER A 64 18.49 -2.99 -19.43
C SER A 64 17.24 -2.23 -19.80
N SER A 65 16.33 -2.85 -20.55
CA SER A 65 14.98 -2.35 -20.76
C SER A 65 14.06 -2.64 -19.57
N ALA A 66 14.47 -3.53 -18.66
CA ALA A 66 13.73 -3.79 -17.43
C ALA A 66 13.71 -2.55 -16.54
N ARG A 67 12.58 -2.29 -15.92
CA ARG A 67 12.34 -1.19 -15.01
C ARG A 67 11.61 -1.70 -13.78
N VAL A 68 11.92 -1.15 -12.62
CA VAL A 68 11.24 -1.50 -11.37
C VAL A 68 10.77 -0.23 -10.68
N VAL A 69 9.56 -0.26 -10.15
CA VAL A 69 9.05 0.76 -9.25
C VAL A 69 8.79 0.13 -7.88
N VAL A 70 9.38 0.69 -6.84
CA VAL A 70 9.13 0.30 -5.45
C VAL A 70 8.28 1.39 -4.81
N MET A 71 7.06 1.07 -4.44
CA MET A 71 6.10 2.05 -3.91
C MET A 71 5.54 1.68 -2.55
N THR A 72 5.17 2.71 -1.79
CA THR A 72 4.44 2.61 -0.53
C THR A 72 3.61 3.87 -0.29
N PRO A 73 2.42 3.80 0.31
CA PRO A 73 1.73 4.98 0.79
C PRO A 73 2.42 5.53 2.05
N ARG A 74 2.47 6.87 2.18
CA ARG A 74 3.08 7.56 3.33
C ARG A 74 2.12 8.45 4.12
N SER A 75 0.92 8.65 3.64
CA SER A 75 -0.13 9.38 4.34
C SER A 75 -1.08 8.43 5.06
N SER A 76 -1.80 8.95 6.04
CA SER A 76 -2.82 8.21 6.78
C SER A 76 -3.77 9.17 7.49
N TRP A 77 -4.87 8.64 8.03
CA TRP A 77 -5.84 9.40 8.84
C TRP A 77 -5.32 9.74 10.24
N TRP A 78 -4.46 8.87 10.80
CA TRP A 78 -3.95 8.95 12.17
C TRP A 78 -2.43 8.78 12.20
N GLN A 79 -1.86 8.48 13.36
CA GLN A 79 -0.44 8.09 13.46
C GLN A 79 -0.14 6.83 12.64
N SER A 80 -1.07 5.87 12.64
CA SER A 80 -1.07 4.70 11.76
C SER A 80 0.27 3.95 11.77
N THR A 81 0.73 3.61 12.98
CA THR A 81 2.04 3.00 13.19
C THR A 81 2.18 1.68 12.45
N ALA A 82 1.21 0.78 12.59
CA ALA A 82 1.21 -0.49 11.87
C ALA A 82 0.76 -0.30 10.42
N GLU A 83 -0.24 0.54 10.19
CA GLU A 83 -0.77 0.77 8.84
C GLU A 83 0.29 1.26 7.87
N ARG A 84 1.19 2.16 8.29
CA ARG A 84 2.21 2.76 7.41
C ARG A 84 3.64 2.40 7.76
N GLY A 85 3.93 2.19 9.05
CA GLY A 85 5.30 2.02 9.53
C GLY A 85 6.03 0.87 8.87
N GLY A 86 5.45 -0.32 8.82
CA GLY A 86 6.08 -1.50 8.22
C GLY A 86 6.36 -1.35 6.73
N GLY A 87 5.42 -0.79 5.96
CA GLY A 87 5.61 -0.50 4.54
C GLY A 87 6.75 0.50 4.31
N LEU A 88 6.80 1.57 5.10
CA LEU A 88 7.87 2.57 5.02
C LEU A 88 9.24 2.01 5.40
N VAL A 89 9.30 1.14 6.42
CA VAL A 89 10.55 0.45 6.80
C VAL A 89 11.03 -0.46 5.67
N CYS A 90 10.14 -1.28 5.09
CA CYS A 90 10.48 -2.13 3.93
C CYS A 90 11.00 -1.29 2.76
N TRP A 91 10.34 -0.18 2.47
CA TRP A 91 10.73 0.73 1.40
C TRP A 91 12.14 1.33 1.64
N LEU A 92 12.40 1.83 2.86
CA LEU A 92 13.70 2.42 3.23
C LEU A 92 14.83 1.38 3.23
N GLU A 93 14.61 0.21 3.79
CA GLU A 93 15.64 -0.84 3.85
C GLU A 93 15.95 -1.39 2.46
N THR A 94 14.95 -1.51 1.59
CA THR A 94 15.15 -1.85 0.17
C THR A 94 15.99 -0.78 -0.53
N LEU A 95 15.68 0.50 -0.31
CA LEU A 95 16.45 1.61 -0.87
C LEU A 95 17.91 1.57 -0.41
N ARG A 96 18.15 1.43 0.91
CA ARG A 96 19.51 1.34 1.49
C ARG A 96 20.33 0.23 0.86
N ALA A 97 19.70 -0.88 0.68
CA ALA A 97 20.34 -2.05 0.15
C ALA A 97 20.72 -1.92 -1.32
N LEU A 98 19.82 -1.36 -2.15
CA LEU A 98 20.11 -1.13 -3.56
C LEU A 98 21.09 0.04 -3.77
N VAL A 99 21.23 0.93 -2.81
CA VAL A 99 22.32 1.93 -2.81
C VAL A 99 23.67 1.27 -2.51
N ALA A 100 23.70 0.33 -1.55
CA ALA A 100 24.93 -0.39 -1.21
C ALA A 100 25.37 -1.40 -2.28
N ALA A 101 24.41 -2.01 -3.00
CA ALA A 101 24.64 -2.96 -4.09
C ALA A 101 23.73 -2.59 -5.28
N PRO A 102 24.20 -1.75 -6.22
CA PRO A 102 23.40 -1.25 -7.31
C PRO A 102 22.77 -2.37 -8.16
N PRO A 103 21.46 -2.26 -8.50
CA PRO A 103 20.75 -3.26 -9.27
C PRO A 103 21.21 -3.30 -10.73
N ALA A 104 20.82 -4.35 -11.46
CA ALA A 104 21.13 -4.46 -12.89
C ALA A 104 20.30 -3.49 -13.74
N CYS A 105 19.07 -3.17 -13.33
CA CYS A 105 18.12 -2.32 -14.04
C CYS A 105 17.82 -1.02 -13.27
N ASP A 106 17.19 -0.07 -13.93
CA ASP A 106 16.74 1.18 -13.30
C ASP A 106 15.61 0.91 -12.30
N VAL A 107 15.72 1.51 -11.11
CA VAL A 107 14.72 1.40 -10.06
C VAL A 107 14.29 2.79 -9.61
N ILE A 108 12.98 3.04 -9.59
CA ILE A 108 12.41 4.24 -8.97
C ILE A 108 11.68 3.82 -7.68
N PHE A 109 11.99 4.54 -6.63
CA PHE A 109 11.30 4.46 -5.35
C PHE A 109 10.32 5.63 -5.24
N THR A 110 9.08 5.35 -4.80
CA THR A 110 8.10 6.40 -4.51
C THR A 110 7.35 6.10 -3.22
N ALA A 111 7.29 7.09 -2.32
CA ALA A 111 6.42 7.06 -1.16
C ALA A 111 5.35 8.15 -1.35
N ASN A 112 4.10 7.73 -1.55
CA ASN A 112 3.03 8.56 -2.05
C ASN A 112 2.16 9.16 -0.95
N SER A 113 1.77 10.42 -1.11
CA SER A 113 0.81 11.11 -0.24
C SER A 113 -0.60 11.06 -0.82
N GLY A 114 -1.62 11.30 0.01
CA GLY A 114 -3.01 11.39 -0.44
C GLY A 114 -3.62 10.04 -0.82
N HIS A 115 -3.13 8.96 -0.23
CA HIS A 115 -3.68 7.61 -0.39
C HIS A 115 -5.15 7.55 0.00
N GLU A 116 -5.51 8.18 1.12
CA GLU A 116 -6.85 8.21 1.70
C GLU A 116 -7.85 9.01 0.86
N LEU A 117 -7.35 9.81 -0.06
CA LEU A 117 -8.12 10.72 -0.92
C LEU A 117 -8.21 10.22 -2.38
N GLY A 118 -8.07 8.93 -2.59
CA GLY A 118 -8.14 8.31 -3.91
C GLY A 118 -6.80 8.27 -4.64
N HIS A 119 -5.71 8.05 -3.91
CA HIS A 119 -4.35 7.86 -4.43
C HIS A 119 -3.75 9.06 -5.18
N LEU A 120 -4.09 10.29 -4.75
CA LEU A 120 -3.69 11.53 -5.45
C LEU A 120 -2.19 11.63 -5.71
N GLY A 121 -1.35 11.16 -4.77
CA GLY A 121 0.09 11.16 -4.94
C GLY A 121 0.58 10.16 -5.98
N LEU A 122 -0.04 8.98 -6.05
CA LEU A 122 0.25 7.99 -7.09
C LEU A 122 -0.14 8.52 -8.46
N ASP A 123 -1.30 9.17 -8.60
CA ASP A 123 -1.75 9.77 -9.85
C ASP A 123 -0.74 10.83 -10.36
N ASP A 124 -0.29 11.72 -9.47
CA ASP A 124 0.75 12.71 -9.81
C ASP A 124 2.07 12.04 -10.21
N PHE A 125 2.46 10.97 -9.52
CA PHE A 125 3.67 10.22 -9.84
C PHE A 125 3.56 9.53 -11.20
N MET A 126 2.47 8.81 -11.47
CA MET A 126 2.24 8.13 -12.76
C MET A 126 2.20 9.11 -13.94
N ALA A 127 1.62 10.30 -13.74
CA ALA A 127 1.61 11.35 -14.76
C ALA A 127 3.02 11.82 -15.17
N ARG A 128 4.02 11.66 -14.28
CA ARG A 128 5.44 12.03 -14.54
C ARG A 128 6.25 10.91 -15.20
N ILE A 129 5.78 9.68 -15.12
CA ILE A 129 6.42 8.49 -15.72
C ILE A 129 5.44 7.72 -16.60
N PRO A 130 4.80 8.37 -17.58
CA PRO A 130 3.72 7.76 -18.34
C PRO A 130 4.17 6.46 -19.03
N GLY A 131 3.30 5.47 -19.00
CA GLY A 131 3.52 4.15 -19.62
C GLY A 131 4.21 3.13 -18.74
N TRP A 132 4.73 3.50 -17.56
CA TRP A 132 5.37 2.54 -16.67
C TRP A 132 4.36 1.59 -16.01
N GLU A 133 3.11 2.00 -15.89
CA GLU A 133 1.98 1.21 -15.39
C GLU A 133 1.50 0.13 -16.36
N ARG A 134 1.92 0.18 -17.62
CA ARG A 134 1.53 -0.75 -18.69
C ARG A 134 2.21 -2.12 -18.56
N PRO A 135 1.82 -3.10 -19.38
CA PRO A 135 2.56 -4.37 -19.50
C PRO A 135 4.05 -4.14 -19.78
N VAL A 136 4.89 -4.99 -19.21
CA VAL A 136 6.37 -4.89 -19.40
C VAL A 136 6.76 -5.01 -20.88
N SER A 137 6.02 -5.82 -21.67
CA SER A 137 6.17 -5.90 -23.14
C SER A 137 6.05 -4.55 -23.84
N ASP A 138 5.25 -3.63 -23.27
CA ASP A 138 4.95 -2.32 -23.81
C ASP A 138 5.80 -1.20 -23.17
N GLY A 139 6.93 -1.60 -22.59
CA GLY A 139 7.85 -0.68 -21.91
C GLY A 139 7.43 -0.30 -20.49
N GLY A 140 6.47 -1.02 -19.91
CA GLY A 140 6.07 -0.86 -18.52
C GLY A 140 7.12 -1.34 -17.53
N ALA A 141 6.84 -1.17 -16.24
CA ALA A 141 7.69 -1.59 -15.13
C ALA A 141 7.11 -2.78 -14.36
N THR A 142 7.96 -3.50 -13.63
CA THR A 142 7.52 -4.37 -12.54
C THR A 142 7.37 -3.53 -11.28
N TRP A 143 6.20 -3.58 -10.66
CA TRP A 143 5.88 -2.80 -9.46
C TRP A 143 5.96 -3.67 -8.21
N VAL A 144 6.67 -3.19 -7.21
CA VAL A 144 6.75 -3.76 -5.87
C VAL A 144 6.05 -2.82 -4.91
N HIS A 145 4.95 -3.25 -4.34
CA HIS A 145 4.16 -2.44 -3.41
C HIS A 145 4.27 -2.99 -2.00
N PHE A 146 4.80 -2.18 -1.11
CA PHE A 146 4.72 -2.38 0.33
C PHE A 146 3.49 -1.63 0.84
N GLY A 147 2.40 -2.36 1.01
CA GLY A 147 1.12 -1.80 1.42
C GLY A 147 0.99 -1.66 2.93
N ALA A 148 -0.25 -1.63 3.39
CA ALA A 148 -0.57 -1.41 4.79
C ALA A 148 -0.24 -2.61 5.69
N ASN A 149 -0.06 -2.34 7.00
CA ASN A 149 -0.08 -3.31 8.11
C ASN A 149 1.04 -4.37 8.10
N ILE A 150 2.11 -4.18 7.34
CA ILE A 150 3.27 -5.09 7.36
C ILE A 150 3.92 -5.01 8.75
N GLY A 151 4.00 -6.15 9.46
CA GLY A 151 4.58 -6.23 10.80
C GLY A 151 3.68 -5.72 11.93
N ALA A 152 2.36 -5.61 11.72
CA ALA A 152 1.42 -5.37 12.80
C ALA A 152 1.44 -6.52 13.82
N THR A 153 1.25 -6.20 15.10
CA THR A 153 1.12 -7.21 16.16
C THR A 153 -0.01 -8.18 15.83
N ASP A 154 0.26 -9.47 15.92
CA ASP A 154 -0.67 -10.55 15.56
C ASP A 154 -1.18 -10.48 14.11
N GLY A 155 -0.54 -9.66 13.27
CA GLY A 155 -0.88 -9.53 11.87
C GLY A 155 -0.28 -10.63 11.00
N MET A 156 -1.01 -11.04 9.97
CA MET A 156 -0.54 -11.97 8.94
C MET A 156 -0.15 -11.21 7.68
N LEU A 157 0.97 -11.60 7.07
CA LEU A 157 1.39 -11.06 5.78
C LEU A 157 0.64 -11.77 4.65
N SER A 158 0.10 -11.01 3.72
CA SER A 158 -0.57 -11.49 2.52
C SER A 158 0.17 -11.05 1.27
N LEU A 159 0.19 -11.93 0.26
CA LEU A 159 0.80 -11.71 -1.04
C LEU A 159 -0.28 -11.69 -2.12
N GLN A 160 -0.20 -10.73 -3.01
CA GLN A 160 -1.01 -10.68 -4.21
C GLN A 160 -0.20 -10.28 -5.44
N SER A 161 -0.40 -10.99 -6.55
CA SER A 161 0.14 -10.68 -7.87
C SER A 161 -0.72 -11.35 -8.94
N ALA A 162 -0.94 -10.68 -10.06
CA ALA A 162 -1.54 -11.30 -11.25
C ALA A 162 -0.54 -12.18 -12.02
N SER A 163 0.78 -11.95 -11.88
CA SER A 163 1.85 -12.72 -12.54
C SER A 163 2.19 -13.98 -11.76
N ALA A 164 2.05 -15.15 -12.39
CA ALA A 164 2.29 -16.44 -11.74
C ALA A 164 3.75 -16.62 -11.33
N ASP A 165 4.67 -16.28 -12.23
CA ASP A 165 6.11 -16.40 -12.04
C ASP A 165 6.61 -15.45 -10.94
N LEU A 166 6.15 -14.20 -10.93
CA LEU A 166 6.49 -13.24 -9.88
C LEU A 166 5.96 -13.70 -8.52
N ARG A 167 4.74 -14.21 -8.49
CA ARG A 167 4.13 -14.76 -7.27
C ARG A 167 4.94 -15.91 -6.71
N GLN A 168 5.26 -16.92 -7.54
CA GLN A 168 6.03 -18.08 -7.12
C GLN A 168 7.43 -17.68 -6.63
N LEU A 169 8.08 -16.74 -7.32
CA LEU A 169 9.37 -16.20 -6.90
C LEU A 169 9.28 -15.62 -5.49
N ILE A 170 8.28 -14.77 -5.23
CA ILE A 170 8.09 -14.11 -3.94
C ILE A 170 7.76 -15.11 -2.82
N GLU A 171 6.87 -16.06 -3.08
CA GLU A 171 6.52 -17.12 -2.12
C GLU A 171 7.77 -17.91 -1.70
N THR A 172 8.58 -18.30 -2.67
CA THR A 172 9.82 -19.06 -2.43
C THR A 172 10.81 -18.25 -1.58
N GLU A 173 11.03 -17.00 -1.92
CA GLU A 173 12.03 -16.17 -1.24
C GLU A 173 11.57 -15.75 0.17
N LEU A 174 10.30 -15.49 0.37
CA LEU A 174 9.75 -15.25 1.71
C LEU A 174 9.87 -16.49 2.60
N ALA A 175 9.60 -17.68 2.06
CA ALA A 175 9.79 -18.94 2.76
C ALA A 175 11.27 -19.15 3.15
N HIS A 176 12.22 -18.89 2.23
CA HIS A 176 13.66 -18.96 2.54
C HIS A 176 14.07 -17.94 3.61
N ALA A 177 13.42 -16.78 3.65
CA ALA A 177 13.64 -15.78 4.70
C ALA A 177 12.96 -16.12 6.05
N GLY A 178 12.24 -17.23 6.12
CA GLY A 178 11.49 -17.63 7.31
C GLY A 178 10.24 -16.78 7.57
N GLN A 179 9.74 -16.09 6.52
CA GLN A 179 8.53 -15.28 6.61
C GLN A 179 7.32 -16.10 6.14
N ALA A 180 6.43 -16.42 7.06
CA ALA A 180 5.18 -17.08 6.72
C ALA A 180 4.20 -16.12 6.03
N LEU A 181 3.47 -16.65 5.06
CA LEU A 181 2.32 -15.97 4.44
C LEU A 181 1.03 -16.53 5.06
N GLY A 182 0.14 -15.63 5.48
CA GLY A 182 -1.20 -15.98 5.93
C GLY A 182 -2.14 -16.25 4.78
N VAL A 183 -2.09 -15.40 3.75
CA VAL A 183 -2.95 -15.52 2.56
C VAL A 183 -2.14 -15.23 1.30
N VAL A 184 -2.32 -16.09 0.31
CA VAL A 184 -1.91 -15.83 -1.08
C VAL A 184 -3.18 -15.59 -1.89
N ALA A 185 -3.45 -14.34 -2.24
CA ALA A 185 -4.69 -13.97 -2.88
C ALA A 185 -4.85 -14.59 -4.29
N PRO A 186 -6.07 -14.94 -4.73
CA PRO A 186 -6.30 -15.41 -6.10
C PRO A 186 -5.80 -14.41 -7.14
N LYS A 187 -5.27 -14.91 -8.26
CA LYS A 187 -4.75 -14.06 -9.36
C LYS A 187 -5.82 -13.15 -9.97
N THR A 188 -7.06 -13.57 -9.92
CA THR A 188 -8.23 -12.85 -10.47
C THR A 188 -8.75 -11.78 -9.54
N LEU A 189 -8.28 -11.74 -8.28
CA LEU A 189 -8.70 -10.73 -7.34
C LEU A 189 -8.06 -9.39 -7.69
N VAL A 190 -8.88 -8.36 -7.85
CA VAL A 190 -8.41 -6.98 -8.01
C VAL A 190 -7.76 -6.54 -6.69
N PRO A 191 -6.51 -6.08 -6.70
CA PRO A 191 -5.84 -5.64 -5.49
C PRO A 191 -6.52 -4.42 -4.87
N THR A 192 -6.38 -4.30 -3.56
CA THR A 192 -6.76 -3.09 -2.84
C THR A 192 -5.60 -2.08 -2.83
N GLY A 193 -5.90 -0.82 -2.48
CA GLY A 193 -4.92 0.24 -2.40
C GLY A 193 -4.31 0.62 -3.75
N GLU A 194 -3.14 1.21 -3.71
CA GLU A 194 -2.45 1.81 -4.87
C GLU A 194 -2.16 0.82 -6.01
N THR A 195 -1.92 -0.44 -5.69
CA THR A 195 -1.68 -1.48 -6.71
C THR A 195 -2.88 -1.71 -7.64
N ARG A 196 -4.08 -1.33 -7.20
CA ARG A 196 -5.30 -1.39 -8.03
C ARG A 196 -5.14 -0.60 -9.33
N ASP A 197 -4.46 0.51 -9.30
CA ASP A 197 -4.32 1.38 -10.47
C ASP A 197 -3.32 0.78 -11.47
N VAL A 198 -2.25 0.17 -10.98
CA VAL A 198 -1.31 -0.62 -11.80
C VAL A 198 -2.01 -1.84 -12.42
N HIS A 199 -2.82 -2.55 -11.62
CA HIS A 199 -3.58 -3.72 -12.10
C HIS A 199 -4.56 -3.34 -13.22
N ARG A 200 -5.29 -2.23 -13.06
CA ARG A 200 -6.24 -1.74 -14.06
C ARG A 200 -5.57 -1.34 -15.37
N ALA A 201 -4.34 -0.89 -15.31
CA ALA A 201 -3.53 -0.59 -16.50
C ALA A 201 -2.89 -1.84 -17.14
N GLY A 202 -3.09 -3.03 -16.59
CA GLY A 202 -2.49 -4.28 -17.07
C GLY A 202 -1.02 -4.46 -16.68
N GLY A 203 -0.53 -3.65 -15.72
CA GLY A 203 0.84 -3.66 -15.26
C GLY A 203 1.21 -4.92 -14.48
N ARG A 204 2.51 -5.20 -14.45
CA ARG A 204 3.10 -6.30 -13.69
C ARG A 204 3.42 -5.85 -12.27
N TYR A 205 2.92 -6.55 -11.27
CA TYR A 205 3.10 -6.13 -9.88
C TYR A 205 3.18 -7.30 -8.90
N VAL A 206 3.76 -7.00 -7.74
CA VAL A 206 3.57 -7.74 -6.50
C VAL A 206 3.18 -6.75 -5.41
N THR A 207 2.22 -7.13 -4.58
CA THR A 207 1.84 -6.38 -3.39
C THR A 207 1.91 -7.25 -2.14
N LEU A 208 2.50 -6.71 -1.09
CA LEU A 208 2.56 -7.27 0.25
C LEU A 208 1.73 -6.38 1.18
N VAL A 209 0.79 -6.98 1.87
CA VAL A 209 -0.13 -6.29 2.80
C VAL A 209 -0.29 -7.14 4.04
N GLY A 210 -0.22 -6.52 5.20
CA GLY A 210 -0.52 -7.19 6.47
C GLY A 210 -1.99 -7.06 6.88
N SER A 211 -2.39 -7.82 7.90
CA SER A 211 -3.65 -7.61 8.61
C SER A 211 -3.40 -6.84 9.91
N ASN A 212 -4.40 -6.09 10.37
CA ASN A 212 -4.32 -5.30 11.59
C ASN A 212 -5.73 -5.05 12.14
N LEU A 213 -6.01 -5.46 13.36
CA LEU A 213 -7.28 -5.21 14.02
C LEU A 213 -7.53 -3.71 14.31
N LEU A 214 -6.46 -2.92 14.36
CA LEU A 214 -6.52 -1.47 14.61
C LEU A 214 -6.50 -0.65 13.30
N PHE A 215 -6.65 -1.30 12.14
CA PHE A 215 -6.61 -0.64 10.85
C PHE A 215 -7.62 0.51 10.75
N HIS A 216 -7.17 1.69 10.33
CA HIS A 216 -7.95 2.93 10.25
C HIS A 216 -8.49 3.45 11.61
N LEU A 217 -8.01 2.93 12.72
CA LEU A 217 -8.40 3.40 14.05
C LEU A 217 -7.36 4.36 14.63
N PRO A 218 -7.77 5.32 15.48
CA PRO A 218 -6.84 6.21 16.19
C PRO A 218 -5.94 5.46 17.18
N ASP A 219 -6.28 4.22 17.51
CA ASP A 219 -5.51 3.31 18.37
C ASP A 219 -4.35 2.64 17.66
N ASP A 220 -4.25 2.74 16.33
CA ASP A 220 -3.08 2.32 15.54
C ASP A 220 -1.91 3.27 15.79
N ARG A 221 -1.32 3.16 16.98
CA ARG A 221 -0.22 3.98 17.47
C ARG A 221 0.75 3.17 18.31
N TRP A 222 1.98 3.61 18.36
CA TRP A 222 3.01 3.04 19.21
C TRP A 222 2.68 3.22 20.70
N PRO A 223 2.96 2.24 21.56
CA PRO A 223 3.46 0.87 21.29
C PRO A 223 2.33 -0.15 21.06
N ARG A 224 1.07 0.28 21.03
CA ARG A 224 -0.10 -0.61 21.02
C ARG A 224 -0.26 -1.43 19.76
N ALA A 225 0.04 -0.83 18.62
CA ALA A 225 -0.22 -1.44 17.31
C ALA A 225 0.95 -2.28 16.79
N ALA A 226 2.14 -2.09 17.34
CA ALA A 226 3.33 -2.75 16.87
C ALA A 226 4.43 -2.77 17.93
N ASP A 227 5.20 -3.84 17.97
CA ASP A 227 6.49 -3.88 18.63
C ASP A 227 7.58 -3.45 17.62
N ALA A 228 8.50 -2.55 18.04
CA ALA A 228 9.60 -2.09 17.17
C ALA A 228 10.41 -3.26 16.65
N ASP A 229 10.70 -4.22 17.51
CA ASP A 229 11.51 -5.36 17.17
C ASP A 229 10.81 -6.29 16.18
N ASP A 230 9.49 -6.46 16.27
CA ASP A 230 8.72 -7.26 15.34
C ASP A 230 8.53 -6.57 13.99
N HIS A 231 8.35 -5.25 13.98
CA HIS A 231 8.36 -4.46 12.75
C HIS A 231 9.70 -4.57 12.02
N PHE A 232 10.81 -4.37 12.74
CA PHE A 232 12.14 -4.50 12.17
C PHE A 232 12.44 -5.90 11.69
N ARG A 233 12.05 -6.93 12.44
CA ARG A 233 12.25 -8.33 12.06
C ARG A 233 11.46 -8.70 10.80
N SER A 234 10.18 -8.37 10.75
CA SER A 234 9.33 -8.66 9.59
C SER A 234 9.77 -7.85 8.37
N ALA A 235 10.02 -6.57 8.52
CA ALA A 235 10.52 -5.71 7.45
C ALA A 235 11.87 -6.17 6.95
N SER A 236 12.84 -6.49 7.81
CA SER A 236 14.16 -6.95 7.38
C SER A 236 14.12 -8.34 6.73
N ARG A 237 13.17 -9.22 7.08
CA ARG A 237 12.97 -10.50 6.37
C ARG A 237 12.46 -10.26 4.94
N VAL A 238 11.44 -9.40 4.79
CA VAL A 238 10.91 -9.01 3.48
C VAL A 238 11.97 -8.32 2.64
N CYS A 239 12.81 -7.47 3.25
CA CYS A 239 13.84 -6.72 2.55
C CYS A 239 15.07 -7.57 2.17
N ARG A 240 15.50 -8.50 3.01
CA ARG A 240 16.62 -9.42 2.67
C ARG A 240 16.34 -10.20 1.39
N TRP A 241 15.09 -10.46 1.11
CA TRP A 241 14.68 -11.10 -0.11
C TRP A 241 14.95 -10.24 -1.36
N LEU A 242 14.57 -8.95 -1.36
CA LEU A 242 14.86 -8.03 -2.47
C LEU A 242 16.37 -7.87 -2.72
N LEU A 243 17.18 -8.12 -1.68
CA LEU A 243 18.63 -7.97 -1.71
C LEU A 243 19.39 -9.16 -2.25
N SER A 244 18.85 -10.35 -2.08
CA SER A 244 19.58 -11.58 -2.41
C SER A 244 19.69 -11.85 -3.90
N ARG A 245 18.99 -11.09 -4.77
CA ARG A 245 19.00 -11.31 -6.22
C ARG A 245 18.95 -10.03 -7.05
N SER A 246 20.09 -9.61 -7.54
CA SER A 246 20.28 -8.71 -8.68
C SER A 246 19.72 -9.27 -10.03
N ARG A 247 18.64 -10.06 -10.01
CA ARG A 247 18.06 -10.75 -11.19
C ARG A 247 16.58 -10.44 -11.42
N LEU A 248 16.06 -9.33 -10.83
CA LEU A 248 14.78 -8.77 -11.28
C LEU A 248 14.97 -8.03 -12.59
#